data_8922084fec64929da3053c8e494fb6d6
#
_entry.id   8922084fec64929da3053c8e494fb6d6
#
_cell.length_a   1.000
_cell.length_b   1.000
_cell.length_c   1.000
_cell.angle_alpha   90.00
_cell.angle_beta   90.00
_cell.angle_gamma   90.00
#
_symmetry.space_group_name_H-M   'P 1'
#
loop_
_entity.id
_entity.type
_entity.pdbx_description
1 polymer ?
#
loop_
_entity_poly.entity_id
_entity_poly.type
_entity_poly.pdbx_seq_one_letter_code
_entity_poly.pdbx_strand_id
1 'polypeptide(L)'
;MAIELRGFDDLQNDMVNMAYALDQGPGVSRALKAGAVPIEEQMLHNASTDPKIITDALHSSIHTGKVKQKRGGGKQVTIGVHHSENGAYYANPVEFGHGGPAPAPAHPFLRPAFDARADEAFSEIKRVLRDELKNR
;
A
#
# COMPACT_ATOMS: atom_id res chain seq x y z
N MET A 1 -5.54 33.24 40.61
CA MET A 1 -4.64 32.06 40.67
C MET A 1 -4.28 31.65 39.25
N ALA A 2 -3.00 31.59 38.96
CA ALA A 2 -2.51 31.21 37.67
C ALA A 2 -1.96 29.79 37.71
N ILE A 3 -2.27 29.01 36.69
CA ILE A 3 -1.71 27.69 36.49
C ILE A 3 -0.68 27.80 35.37
N GLU A 4 0.54 27.42 35.67
CA GLU A 4 1.64 27.43 34.71
C GLU A 4 1.92 26.01 34.28
N LEU A 5 1.83 25.76 32.95
CA LEU A 5 2.16 24.48 32.35
C LEU A 5 3.53 24.57 31.69
N ARG A 6 4.42 23.68 32.08
CA ARG A 6 5.78 23.61 31.53
C ARG A 6 5.99 22.28 30.85
N GLY A 7 6.96 22.25 29.97
CA GLY A 7 7.31 21.03 29.25
C GLY A 7 6.61 20.83 27.92
N PHE A 8 5.74 21.75 27.49
CA PHE A 8 5.11 21.64 26.17
C PHE A 8 6.10 21.69 25.02
N ASP A 9 7.11 22.57 25.13
CA ASP A 9 8.15 22.67 24.10
C ASP A 9 8.97 21.39 24.03
N ASP A 10 9.31 20.81 25.19
CA ASP A 10 10.03 19.55 25.25
C ASP A 10 9.19 18.41 24.67
N LEU A 11 7.91 18.35 25.02
CA LEU A 11 6.99 17.36 24.48
C LEU A 11 6.86 17.49 22.97
N GLN A 12 6.70 18.71 22.47
CA GLN A 12 6.60 18.98 21.04
C GLN A 12 7.87 18.54 20.31
N ASN A 13 9.05 18.88 20.86
CA ASN A 13 10.33 18.46 20.30
C ASN A 13 10.48 16.94 20.31
N ASP A 14 10.07 16.28 21.37
CA ASP A 14 10.10 14.81 21.44
C ASP A 14 9.20 14.19 20.38
N MET A 15 8.00 14.72 20.19
CA MET A 15 7.07 14.24 19.17
C MET A 15 7.63 14.43 17.76
N VAL A 16 8.22 15.57 17.48
CA VAL A 16 8.86 15.84 16.17
C VAL A 16 10.04 14.89 15.96
N ASN A 17 10.86 14.67 16.96
CA ASN A 17 12.00 13.76 16.88
C ASN A 17 11.54 12.32 16.66
N MET A 18 10.47 11.89 17.33
CA MET A 18 9.89 10.56 17.12
C MET A 18 9.35 10.41 15.72
N ALA A 19 8.62 11.40 15.21
CA ALA A 19 8.11 11.39 13.85
C ALA A 19 9.23 11.32 12.81
N TYR A 20 10.27 12.11 13.02
CA TYR A 20 11.46 12.10 12.17
C TYR A 20 12.16 10.74 12.19
N ALA A 21 12.34 10.18 13.38
CA ALA A 21 12.97 8.88 13.53
C ALA A 21 12.15 7.76 12.86
N LEU A 22 10.82 7.83 12.92
CA LEU A 22 9.95 6.89 12.20
C LEU A 22 10.10 7.05 10.69
N ASP A 23 10.12 8.29 10.21
CA ASP A 23 10.24 8.57 8.77
C ASP A 23 11.59 8.14 8.20
N GLN A 24 12.66 8.37 8.94
CA GLN A 24 14.02 8.03 8.51
C GLN A 24 14.40 6.57 8.80
N GLY A 25 13.72 5.95 9.75
CA GLY A 25 13.99 4.57 10.13
C GLY A 25 13.17 3.55 9.34
N PRO A 26 13.31 2.26 9.66
CA PRO A 26 12.58 1.20 8.97
C PRO A 26 11.12 1.05 9.40
N GLY A 27 10.66 1.79 10.43
CA GLY A 27 9.33 1.62 11.01
C GLY A 27 8.20 1.88 10.03
N VAL A 28 8.25 3.01 9.29
CA VAL A 28 7.24 3.34 8.30
C VAL A 28 7.25 2.33 7.14
N SER A 29 8.44 1.89 6.73
CA SER A 29 8.57 0.87 5.68
C SER A 29 7.92 -0.46 6.10
N ARG A 30 8.14 -0.89 7.34
CA ARG A 30 7.49 -2.11 7.87
C ARG A 30 5.97 -1.95 7.93
N ALA A 31 5.49 -0.80 8.37
CA ALA A 31 4.06 -0.52 8.45
C ALA A 31 3.40 -0.56 7.07
N LEU A 32 4.02 0.07 6.07
CA LEU A 32 3.50 0.07 4.71
C LEU A 32 3.46 -1.35 4.12
N LYS A 33 4.51 -2.12 4.32
CA LYS A 33 4.55 -3.51 3.85
C LYS A 33 3.49 -4.37 4.54
N ALA A 34 3.31 -4.20 5.85
CA ALA A 34 2.27 -4.93 6.59
C ALA A 34 0.86 -4.59 6.08
N GLY A 35 0.60 -3.32 5.81
CA GLY A 35 -0.67 -2.88 5.25
C GLY A 35 -0.90 -3.35 3.81
N ALA A 36 0.17 -3.56 3.06
CA ALA A 36 0.08 -4.03 1.68
C ALA A 36 -0.35 -5.51 1.59
N VAL A 37 -0.05 -6.32 2.58
CA VAL A 37 -0.31 -7.77 2.54
C VAL A 37 -1.78 -8.11 2.29
N PRO A 38 -2.77 -7.60 3.06
CA PRO A 38 -4.16 -7.96 2.80
C PRO A 38 -4.66 -7.48 1.44
N ILE A 39 -4.17 -6.36 0.94
CA ILE A 39 -4.55 -5.83 -0.37
C ILE A 39 -3.98 -6.72 -1.48
N GLU A 40 -2.70 -7.09 -1.39
CA GLU A 40 -2.05 -7.98 -2.35
C GLU A 40 -2.74 -9.35 -2.40
N GLU A 41 -3.05 -9.91 -1.23
CA GLU A 41 -3.77 -11.19 -1.14
C GLU A 41 -5.12 -11.12 -1.84
N GLN A 42 -5.85 -10.01 -1.66
CA GLN A 42 -7.15 -9.83 -2.28
C GLN A 42 -7.03 -9.63 -3.79
N MET A 43 -6.00 -8.93 -4.26
CA MET A 43 -5.74 -8.79 -5.69
C MET A 43 -5.49 -10.14 -6.35
N LEU A 44 -4.65 -10.96 -5.72
CA LEU A 44 -4.36 -12.31 -6.20
C LEU A 44 -5.62 -13.18 -6.22
N HIS A 45 -6.43 -13.08 -5.17
CA HIS A 45 -7.70 -13.82 -5.10
C HIS A 45 -8.65 -13.39 -6.21
N ASN A 46 -8.82 -12.10 -6.41
CA ASN A 46 -9.71 -11.57 -7.45
C ASN A 46 -9.24 -11.98 -8.86
N ALA A 47 -7.94 -11.92 -9.11
CA ALA A 47 -7.37 -12.36 -10.37
C ALA A 47 -7.55 -13.87 -10.59
N SER A 48 -7.52 -14.66 -9.51
CA SER A 48 -7.65 -16.11 -9.58
C SER A 48 -9.09 -16.59 -9.79
N THR A 49 -10.08 -15.78 -9.35
CA THR A 49 -11.49 -16.19 -9.37
C THR A 49 -12.23 -15.78 -10.62
N ASP A 50 -11.74 -14.78 -11.35
CA ASP A 50 -12.36 -14.37 -12.62
C ASP A 50 -11.67 -15.10 -13.77
N PRO A 51 -12.36 -16.02 -14.46
CA PRO A 51 -11.75 -16.80 -15.54
C PRO A 51 -11.31 -15.98 -16.74
N LYS A 52 -11.77 -14.72 -16.86
CA LYS A 52 -11.37 -13.83 -17.94
C LYS A 52 -10.13 -13.00 -17.61
N ILE A 53 -9.76 -12.96 -16.31
CA ILE A 53 -8.56 -12.29 -15.86
C ILE A 53 -7.40 -13.28 -15.79
N ILE A 54 -7.68 -14.55 -15.50
CA ILE A 54 -6.66 -15.54 -15.20
C ILE A 54 -5.75 -15.80 -16.40
N THR A 55 -4.52 -15.30 -16.29
CA THR A 55 -3.37 -15.84 -16.98
C THR A 55 -2.24 -15.95 -15.97
N ASP A 56 -1.39 -16.95 -16.13
CA ASP A 56 -0.26 -17.13 -15.22
C ASP A 56 0.66 -15.92 -15.21
N ALA A 57 0.83 -15.26 -16.35
CA ALA A 57 1.66 -14.06 -16.45
C ALA A 57 1.09 -12.91 -15.62
N LEU A 58 -0.23 -12.67 -15.67
CA LEU A 58 -0.87 -11.62 -14.90
C LEU A 58 -0.78 -11.92 -13.40
N HIS A 59 -1.15 -13.14 -13.00
CA HIS A 59 -1.13 -13.55 -11.60
C HIS A 59 0.26 -13.43 -10.99
N SER A 60 1.29 -13.89 -11.69
CA SER A 60 2.67 -13.82 -11.20
C SER A 60 3.26 -12.40 -11.22
N SER A 61 2.62 -11.47 -11.92
CA SER A 61 3.05 -10.07 -11.97
C SER A 61 2.46 -9.21 -10.85
N ILE A 62 1.48 -9.73 -10.11
CA ILE A 62 0.87 -9.00 -8.99
C ILE A 62 1.75 -9.15 -7.76
N HIS A 63 2.31 -8.05 -7.29
CA HIS A 63 3.09 -8.06 -6.06
C HIS A 63 3.24 -6.66 -5.49
N THR A 64 3.73 -6.60 -4.26
CA THR A 64 4.07 -5.36 -3.57
C THR A 64 5.52 -4.99 -3.91
N GLY A 65 5.70 -3.80 -4.44
CA GLY A 65 7.03 -3.29 -4.77
C GLY A 65 7.84 -2.89 -3.54
N LYS A 66 9.02 -2.36 -3.78
CA LYS A 66 9.87 -1.83 -2.71
C LYS A 66 9.32 -0.51 -2.21
N VAL A 67 9.49 -0.24 -0.92
CA VAL A 67 9.16 1.06 -0.34
C VAL A 67 10.15 2.09 -0.88
N LYS A 68 9.63 3.20 -1.39
CA LYS A 68 10.41 4.29 -1.98
C LYS A 68 10.18 5.57 -1.22
N GLN A 69 11.22 6.39 -1.12
CA GLN A 69 11.13 7.74 -0.59
C GLN A 69 10.48 8.65 -1.64
N LYS A 70 9.47 9.40 -1.23
CA LYS A 70 8.84 10.37 -2.12
C LYS A 70 9.64 11.67 -2.15
N ARG A 71 9.65 12.33 -3.30
CA ARG A 71 10.17 13.68 -3.43
C ARG A 71 9.31 14.62 -2.59
N GLY A 72 9.94 15.36 -1.69
CA GLY A 72 9.21 16.26 -0.77
C GLY A 72 8.83 15.64 0.57
N GLY A 73 9.24 14.41 0.82
CA GLY A 73 9.03 13.71 2.10
C GLY A 73 8.04 12.57 2.04
N GLY A 74 8.10 11.71 3.04
CA GLY A 74 7.24 10.53 3.14
C GLY A 74 7.73 9.36 2.32
N LYS A 75 7.07 8.24 2.48
CA LYS A 75 7.37 6.99 1.81
C LYS A 75 6.14 6.44 1.12
N GLN A 76 6.36 5.66 0.08
CA GLN A 76 5.27 5.01 -0.64
C GLN A 76 5.63 3.58 -1.00
N VAL A 77 4.62 2.76 -1.12
CA VAL A 77 4.72 1.42 -1.66
C VAL A 77 3.65 1.26 -2.74
N THR A 78 3.99 0.58 -3.82
CA THR A 78 3.05 0.30 -4.91
C THR A 78 2.68 -1.17 -4.88
N ILE A 79 1.39 -1.44 -4.88
CA ILE A 79 0.83 -2.79 -4.93
C ILE A 79 0.10 -2.93 -6.26
N GLY A 80 0.36 -3.98 -6.98
CA GLY A 80 -0.35 -4.24 -8.23
C GLY A 80 0.51 -4.96 -9.23
N VAL A 81 0.21 -4.73 -10.49
CA VAL A 81 0.90 -5.38 -11.61
C VAL A 81 2.18 -4.61 -11.91
N HIS A 82 3.29 -5.31 -11.84
CA HIS A 82 4.59 -4.75 -12.19
C HIS A 82 4.98 -5.21 -13.58
N HIS A 83 5.44 -4.28 -14.39
CA HIS A 83 5.91 -4.58 -15.72
C HIS A 83 7.15 -5.47 -15.65
N SER A 84 7.03 -6.67 -16.16
CA SER A 84 8.13 -7.59 -16.34
C SER A 84 8.22 -7.98 -17.81
N GLU A 85 9.32 -8.60 -18.20
CA GLU A 85 9.50 -9.11 -19.56
C GLU A 85 8.38 -10.09 -19.96
N ASN A 86 7.73 -10.72 -19.00
CA ASN A 86 6.61 -11.62 -19.22
C ASN A 86 5.27 -10.89 -19.35
N GLY A 87 5.32 -9.58 -19.29
CA GLY A 87 4.32 -8.63 -19.75
C GLY A 87 2.90 -8.81 -19.31
N ALA A 88 2.55 -8.21 -18.19
CA ALA A 88 1.15 -7.94 -17.91
C ALA A 88 0.74 -6.56 -18.44
N TYR A 89 1.21 -6.22 -19.64
CA TYR A 89 0.85 -4.96 -20.31
C TYR A 89 -0.65 -4.84 -20.56
N TYR A 90 -1.36 -5.95 -20.56
CA TYR A 90 -2.82 -5.98 -20.72
C TYR A 90 -3.58 -5.75 -19.41
N ALA A 91 -2.89 -5.51 -18.29
CA ALA A 91 -3.54 -5.30 -16.99
C ALA A 91 -4.48 -4.09 -17.01
N ASN A 92 -4.07 -2.98 -17.61
CA ASN A 92 -4.93 -1.81 -17.73
C ASN A 92 -6.18 -2.08 -18.57
N PRO A 93 -6.10 -2.69 -19.76
CA PRO A 93 -7.31 -3.09 -20.49
C PRO A 93 -8.21 -4.04 -19.71
N VAL A 94 -7.66 -4.96 -18.92
CA VAL A 94 -8.44 -5.88 -18.10
C VAL A 94 -9.18 -5.12 -17.01
N GLU A 95 -8.49 -4.24 -16.28
CA GLU A 95 -9.06 -3.48 -15.15
C GLU A 95 -10.15 -2.52 -15.62
N PHE A 96 -9.92 -1.80 -16.71
CA PHE A 96 -10.81 -0.72 -17.17
C PHE A 96 -11.62 -1.05 -18.41
N GLY A 97 -11.37 -2.21 -19.05
CA GLY A 97 -11.93 -2.53 -20.34
C GLY A 97 -11.21 -1.79 -21.47
N HIS A 98 -11.55 -2.09 -22.70
CA HIS A 98 -11.02 -1.38 -23.86
C HIS A 98 -12.04 -1.34 -25.00
N GLY A 99 -11.95 -0.28 -25.80
CA GLY A 99 -12.71 -0.14 -27.04
C GLY A 99 -11.92 -0.57 -28.26
N GLY A 100 -12.40 -0.21 -29.45
CA GLY A 100 -11.72 -0.49 -30.71
C GLY A 100 -12.33 -1.66 -31.47
N PRO A 101 -11.57 -2.26 -32.44
CA PRO A 101 -12.11 -3.33 -33.29
C PRO A 101 -12.56 -4.58 -32.53
N ALA A 102 -11.98 -4.84 -31.36
CA ALA A 102 -12.34 -5.95 -30.50
C ALA A 102 -12.57 -5.43 -29.08
N PRO A 103 -13.69 -4.74 -28.83
CA PRO A 103 -13.95 -4.17 -27.51
C PRO A 103 -14.15 -5.26 -26.46
N ALA A 104 -13.66 -4.98 -25.24
CA ALA A 104 -13.83 -5.87 -24.10
C ALA A 104 -14.35 -5.10 -22.89
N PRO A 105 -15.29 -5.68 -22.11
CA PRO A 105 -15.76 -5.06 -20.88
C PRO A 105 -14.68 -5.08 -19.82
N ALA A 106 -14.80 -4.20 -18.81
CA ALA A 106 -13.91 -4.15 -17.67
C ALA A 106 -14.07 -5.39 -16.80
N HIS A 107 -12.95 -5.93 -16.32
CA HIS A 107 -12.89 -6.99 -15.32
C HIS A 107 -11.97 -6.50 -14.19
N PRO A 108 -12.44 -5.58 -13.33
CA PRO A 108 -11.59 -4.97 -12.34
C PRO A 108 -11.18 -5.96 -11.26
N PHE A 109 -9.91 -5.96 -10.90
CA PHE A 109 -9.37 -6.81 -9.85
C PHE A 109 -8.50 -6.03 -8.84
N LEU A 110 -7.95 -4.88 -9.25
CA LEU A 110 -7.12 -4.04 -8.38
C LEU A 110 -7.97 -3.15 -7.49
N ARG A 111 -8.86 -2.36 -8.07
CA ARG A 111 -9.70 -1.41 -7.32
C ARG A 111 -10.62 -2.10 -6.33
N PRO A 112 -11.34 -3.18 -6.71
CA PRO A 112 -12.16 -3.91 -5.75
C PRO A 112 -11.36 -4.51 -4.60
N ALA A 113 -10.13 -4.96 -4.85
CA ALA A 113 -9.24 -5.49 -3.81
C ALA A 113 -8.89 -4.41 -2.78
N PHE A 114 -8.53 -3.22 -3.25
CA PHE A 114 -8.26 -2.10 -2.37
C PHE A 114 -9.49 -1.74 -1.53
N ASP A 115 -10.63 -1.56 -2.19
CA ASP A 115 -11.87 -1.17 -1.51
C ASP A 115 -12.29 -2.21 -0.46
N ALA A 116 -12.09 -3.49 -0.74
CA ALA A 116 -12.46 -4.56 0.18
C ALA A 116 -11.54 -4.66 1.41
N ARG A 117 -10.27 -4.29 1.27
CA ARG A 117 -9.25 -4.51 2.31
C ARG A 117 -8.62 -3.23 2.85
N ALA A 118 -9.11 -2.06 2.45
CA ALA A 118 -8.52 -0.78 2.88
C ALA A 118 -8.54 -0.62 4.41
N ASP A 119 -9.65 -0.95 5.05
CA ASP A 119 -9.78 -0.83 6.51
C ASP A 119 -8.82 -1.76 7.24
N GLU A 120 -8.68 -2.99 6.76
CA GLU A 120 -7.73 -3.96 7.29
C GLU A 120 -6.29 -3.49 7.11
N ALA A 121 -5.99 -2.94 5.92
CA ALA A 121 -4.67 -2.39 5.63
C ALA A 121 -4.30 -1.26 6.57
N PHE A 122 -5.21 -0.31 6.79
CA PHE A 122 -4.99 0.80 7.73
C PHE A 122 -4.83 0.31 9.16
N SER A 123 -5.59 -0.70 9.58
CA SER A 123 -5.47 -1.29 10.91
C SER A 123 -4.08 -1.91 11.11
N GLU A 124 -3.57 -2.61 10.11
CA GLU A 124 -2.23 -3.19 10.16
C GLU A 124 -1.14 -2.12 10.20
N ILE A 125 -1.27 -1.05 9.42
CA ILE A 125 -0.33 0.07 9.45
C ILE A 125 -0.30 0.69 10.85
N LYS A 126 -1.47 0.95 11.41
CA LYS A 126 -1.57 1.51 12.78
C LYS A 126 -0.94 0.60 13.82
N ARG A 127 -1.19 -0.70 13.72
CA ARG A 127 -0.64 -1.69 14.65
C ARG A 127 0.88 -1.66 14.64
N VAL A 128 1.48 -1.73 13.47
CA VAL A 128 2.95 -1.73 13.33
C VAL A 128 3.54 -0.41 13.82
N LEU A 129 2.93 0.73 13.48
CA LEU A 129 3.41 2.03 13.94
C LEU A 129 3.33 2.17 15.46
N ARG A 130 2.27 1.67 16.08
CA ARG A 130 2.16 1.65 17.56
C ARG A 130 3.26 0.82 18.18
N ASP A 131 3.54 -0.35 17.63
CA ASP A 131 4.60 -1.22 18.12
C ASP A 131 5.98 -0.55 17.98
N GLU A 132 6.22 0.12 16.87
CA GLU A 132 7.47 0.87 16.66
C GLU A 132 7.63 2.01 17.67
N LEU A 133 6.54 2.70 18.01
CA LEU A 133 6.56 3.76 19.00
C LEU A 133 6.80 3.23 20.43
N LYS A 134 6.25 2.06 20.76
CA LYS A 134 6.45 1.44 22.08
C LYS A 134 7.89 0.97 22.31
N ASN A 135 8.59 0.63 21.24
CA ASN A 135 9.93 0.09 21.30
C ASN A 135 11.01 1.18 21.25
N ARG A 136 10.62 2.45 21.40
CA ARG A 136 11.54 3.59 21.40
C ARG A 136 11.70 4.25 22.76
#